data_17a815864ee01f831ddce22a7e23be9f
#
_entry.id   17a815864ee01f831ddce22a7e23be9f
#
_cell.length_a   1.000
_cell.length_b   1.000
_cell.length_c   1.000
_cell.angle_alpha   90.00
_cell.angle_beta   90.00
_cell.angle_gamma   90.00
#
_symmetry.space_group_name_H-M   'P 1'
#
loop_
_entity.id
_entity.type
_entity.pdbx_description
1 polymer ?
#
loop_
_entity_poly.entity_id
_entity_poly.type
_entity_poly.pdbx_seq_one_letter_code
_entity_poly.pdbx_strand_id
1 'polypeptide(L)'
;MLINLDFETRSKVDIKDKGLDAYAKDISTEVICMAYSIDGGEVKLWTPQFAIPQFLFNPEARFSAWNAAFEYNILRNVLEVPVRHDQFIDSMAMAAANNLPQSLDDCAQVLDAEFKKDPIGKRLIQKLSKPKKDGTFNKDPDLLDQMYEYCKQDVRVEMSIARQIRALSSNEQSVWVLTQKINESGVPVDPDELKNAVFLCENNKTAINREIVELTGGYTANQPAKLIEWLSSRNVIVDDLTAETVTKMLQRSNLTDEVKRVLELRQQGSMTSVAKYEKMLEVQVAGRIRNTLVYHGASTGRFASRGGLNLQNIARPSLGDAEIEEANERILVRGEGGTMEELSSLVRSAIKAPDGFTFIDADLSSIENRVASWIAGQNDKVELFRQGLDEYKAFASSALYNVPYEEVTKDMRQISKSAVLGCMFGQGAKGLVEYADGMGVKMTMGESEKAVKAYRHAYAKVKSAWYDFEGAAIAAIQNEGHPY
;
A
#
# COMPACT_ATOMS: atom_id res chain seq x y z
N MET A 1 6.82 -14.07 -30.98
CA MET A 1 5.36 -14.17 -30.98
C MET A 1 4.83 -13.43 -29.75
N LEU A 2 4.04 -12.39 -29.95
CA LEU A 2 3.36 -11.65 -28.88
C LEU A 2 1.90 -12.10 -28.83
N ILE A 3 1.40 -12.40 -27.64
CA ILE A 3 0.03 -12.86 -27.40
C ILE A 3 -0.62 -11.89 -26.44
N ASN A 4 -1.59 -11.11 -26.91
CA ASN A 4 -2.48 -10.35 -26.03
C ASN A 4 -3.58 -11.31 -25.58
N LEU A 5 -3.90 -11.34 -24.30
CA LEU A 5 -4.89 -12.24 -23.74
C LEU A 5 -5.60 -11.69 -22.51
N ASP A 6 -6.82 -12.17 -22.29
CA ASP A 6 -7.65 -11.89 -21.12
C ASP A 6 -8.45 -13.14 -20.75
N PHE A 7 -8.63 -13.40 -19.46
CA PHE A 7 -9.38 -14.54 -18.94
C PHE A 7 -10.63 -14.10 -18.19
N GLU A 8 -11.74 -14.77 -18.47
CA GLU A 8 -12.88 -14.76 -17.59
C GLU A 8 -12.98 -16.07 -16.82
N THR A 9 -13.14 -15.94 -15.51
CA THR A 9 -13.09 -17.08 -14.59
C THR A 9 -14.26 -17.07 -13.61
N ARG A 10 -14.46 -18.19 -12.91
CA ARG A 10 -15.41 -18.31 -11.81
C ARG A 10 -14.81 -19.10 -10.66
N SER A 11 -15.21 -18.77 -9.42
CA SER A 11 -14.73 -19.44 -8.21
C SER A 11 -15.74 -19.30 -7.07
N LYS A 12 -15.70 -20.25 -6.13
CA LYS A 12 -16.40 -20.11 -4.84
C LYS A 12 -15.65 -19.16 -3.89
N VAL A 13 -14.39 -18.90 -4.16
CA VAL A 13 -13.55 -17.95 -3.41
C VAL A 13 -13.75 -16.54 -3.93
N ASP A 14 -14.08 -15.59 -3.08
CA ASP A 14 -14.12 -14.18 -3.48
C ASP A 14 -12.68 -13.62 -3.50
N ILE A 15 -12.23 -13.22 -4.68
CA ILE A 15 -10.88 -12.69 -4.90
C ILE A 15 -10.61 -11.39 -4.11
N LYS A 16 -11.67 -10.60 -3.81
CA LYS A 16 -11.53 -9.35 -3.05
C LYS A 16 -11.23 -9.62 -1.58
N ASP A 17 -11.83 -10.68 -1.04
CA ASP A 17 -11.69 -11.03 0.37
C ASP A 17 -10.43 -11.85 0.62
N LYS A 18 -10.20 -12.90 -0.19
CA LYS A 18 -9.14 -13.89 0.01
C LYS A 18 -7.86 -13.63 -0.78
N GLY A 19 -7.92 -12.75 -1.77
CA GLY A 19 -6.78 -12.42 -2.64
C GLY A 19 -6.57 -13.39 -3.80
N LEU A 20 -5.68 -13.00 -4.72
CA LEU A 20 -5.45 -13.72 -5.98
C LEU A 20 -4.85 -15.11 -5.79
N ASP A 21 -3.94 -15.29 -4.82
CA ASP A 21 -3.27 -16.57 -4.59
C ASP A 21 -4.27 -17.65 -4.12
N ALA A 22 -5.12 -17.31 -3.15
CA ALA A 22 -6.16 -18.20 -2.67
C ALA A 22 -7.20 -18.49 -3.77
N TYR A 23 -7.57 -17.46 -4.54
CA TYR A 23 -8.50 -17.62 -5.66
C TYR A 23 -7.96 -18.58 -6.71
N ALA A 24 -6.74 -18.37 -7.20
CA ALA A 24 -6.18 -19.15 -8.29
C ALA A 24 -5.82 -20.60 -7.92
N LYS A 25 -5.59 -20.88 -6.63
CA LYS A 25 -5.26 -22.22 -6.11
C LYS A 25 -6.47 -23.01 -5.60
N ASP A 26 -7.64 -22.39 -5.53
CA ASP A 26 -8.85 -23.08 -5.08
C ASP A 26 -9.34 -24.03 -6.16
N ILE A 27 -9.69 -25.26 -5.76
CA ILE A 27 -10.18 -26.32 -6.67
C ILE A 27 -11.48 -25.94 -7.40
N SER A 28 -12.23 -24.97 -6.87
CA SER A 28 -13.46 -24.49 -7.52
C SER A 28 -13.22 -23.45 -8.59
N THR A 29 -11.98 -22.98 -8.75
CA THR A 29 -11.65 -21.98 -9.76
C THR A 29 -11.56 -22.60 -11.14
N GLU A 30 -12.39 -22.11 -12.04
CA GLU A 30 -12.51 -22.60 -13.40
C GLU A 30 -12.42 -21.43 -14.38
N VAL A 31 -11.79 -21.66 -15.54
CA VAL A 31 -11.85 -20.73 -16.67
C VAL A 31 -13.21 -20.83 -17.37
N ILE A 32 -13.84 -19.69 -17.59
CA ILE A 32 -15.05 -19.59 -18.45
C ILE A 32 -14.64 -19.49 -19.91
N CYS A 33 -13.72 -18.56 -20.22
CA CYS A 33 -13.14 -18.38 -21.54
C CYS A 33 -11.81 -17.64 -21.48
N MET A 34 -11.06 -17.67 -22.57
CA MET A 34 -9.89 -16.85 -22.86
C MET A 34 -10.06 -16.18 -24.21
N ALA A 35 -10.02 -14.88 -24.28
CA ALA A 35 -9.84 -14.16 -25.52
C ALA A 35 -8.35 -13.92 -25.77
N TYR A 36 -7.91 -13.99 -27.03
CA TYR A 36 -6.53 -13.77 -27.37
C TYR A 36 -6.32 -13.25 -28.80
N SER A 37 -5.23 -12.51 -29.00
CA SER A 37 -4.73 -12.11 -30.33
C SER A 37 -3.25 -12.47 -30.44
N ILE A 38 -2.81 -12.96 -31.58
CA ILE A 38 -1.41 -13.29 -31.85
C ILE A 38 -0.86 -12.24 -32.81
N ASP A 39 0.27 -11.60 -32.41
CA ASP A 39 1.01 -10.60 -33.17
C ASP A 39 0.12 -9.47 -33.75
N GLY A 40 -0.90 -9.07 -32.94
CA GLY A 40 -1.82 -7.98 -33.29
C GLY A 40 -2.89 -8.34 -34.31
N GLY A 41 -3.08 -9.63 -34.62
CA GLY A 41 -4.11 -10.14 -35.51
C GLY A 41 -5.51 -10.11 -34.93
N GLU A 42 -6.43 -10.82 -35.55
CA GLU A 42 -7.84 -10.95 -35.10
C GLU A 42 -7.93 -11.50 -33.67
N VAL A 43 -8.83 -10.96 -32.86
CA VAL A 43 -9.12 -11.47 -31.52
C VAL A 43 -9.98 -12.71 -31.60
N LYS A 44 -9.45 -13.84 -31.15
CA LYS A 44 -10.06 -15.16 -31.10
C LYS A 44 -10.51 -15.53 -29.71
N LEU A 45 -11.36 -16.53 -29.60
CA LEU A 45 -11.86 -17.09 -28.36
C LEU A 45 -11.41 -18.53 -28.18
N TRP A 46 -11.04 -18.90 -26.98
CA TRP A 46 -10.89 -20.28 -26.52
C TRP A 46 -11.80 -20.52 -25.31
N THR A 47 -12.37 -21.72 -25.23
CA THR A 47 -13.16 -22.18 -24.08
C THR A 47 -12.69 -23.57 -23.65
N PRO A 48 -12.88 -23.96 -22.37
CA PRO A 48 -12.36 -25.22 -21.79
C PRO A 48 -12.91 -26.50 -22.43
N GLN A 49 -13.91 -26.41 -23.28
CA GLN A 49 -14.37 -27.56 -24.07
C GLN A 49 -13.39 -28.00 -25.18
N PHE A 50 -12.41 -27.18 -25.50
CA PHE A 50 -11.35 -27.46 -26.46
C PHE A 50 -10.02 -27.68 -25.76
N ALA A 51 -9.11 -28.40 -26.41
CA ALA A 51 -7.74 -28.56 -25.91
C ALA A 51 -7.06 -27.19 -25.70
N ILE A 52 -6.21 -27.10 -24.67
CA ILE A 52 -5.44 -25.89 -24.38
C ILE A 52 -4.56 -25.55 -25.57
N PRO A 53 -4.59 -24.30 -26.09
CA PRO A 53 -3.83 -23.91 -27.27
C PRO A 53 -2.33 -24.11 -27.09
N GLN A 54 -1.70 -24.78 -28.07
CA GLN A 54 -0.28 -25.16 -28.00
C GLN A 54 0.67 -23.95 -27.92
N PHE A 55 0.29 -22.78 -28.43
CA PHE A 55 1.10 -21.58 -28.35
C PHE A 55 1.36 -21.11 -26.89
N LEU A 56 0.49 -21.47 -25.94
CA LEU A 56 0.67 -21.14 -24.53
C LEU A 56 1.87 -21.86 -23.89
N PHE A 57 2.26 -23.02 -24.44
CA PHE A 57 3.40 -23.79 -23.99
C PHE A 57 4.73 -23.40 -24.67
N ASN A 58 4.70 -22.41 -25.56
CA ASN A 58 5.93 -21.95 -26.22
C ASN A 58 6.78 -21.12 -25.25
N PRO A 59 8.00 -21.56 -24.89
CA PRO A 59 8.85 -20.85 -23.93
C PRO A 59 9.32 -19.46 -24.44
N GLU A 60 9.27 -19.21 -25.75
CA GLU A 60 9.63 -17.92 -26.37
C GLU A 60 8.42 -17.01 -26.60
N ALA A 61 7.21 -17.44 -26.23
CA ALA A 61 6.05 -16.58 -26.32
C ALA A 61 6.12 -15.45 -25.28
N ARG A 62 5.68 -14.28 -25.68
CA ARG A 62 5.47 -13.12 -24.81
C ARG A 62 3.97 -12.89 -24.67
N PHE A 63 3.51 -12.66 -23.46
CA PHE A 63 2.12 -12.44 -23.13
C PHE A 63 1.91 -10.99 -22.71
N SER A 64 0.90 -10.33 -23.28
CA SER A 64 0.48 -8.98 -22.88
C SER A 64 -0.94 -9.06 -22.31
N ALA A 65 -1.15 -8.45 -21.17
CA ALA A 65 -2.44 -8.40 -20.51
C ALA A 65 -2.61 -7.18 -19.62
N TRP A 66 -3.85 -6.80 -19.37
CA TRP A 66 -4.16 -5.76 -18.37
C TRP A 66 -4.19 -6.36 -16.97
N ASN A 67 -3.21 -6.02 -16.11
CA ASN A 67 -2.99 -6.65 -14.80
C ASN A 67 -2.49 -8.10 -14.93
N ALA A 68 -1.45 -8.29 -15.71
CA ALA A 68 -0.90 -9.59 -16.13
C ALA A 68 -0.59 -10.58 -14.97
N ALA A 69 -0.57 -10.11 -13.72
CA ALA A 69 -0.47 -10.97 -12.54
C ALA A 69 -1.65 -11.93 -12.43
N PHE A 70 -2.85 -11.53 -12.88
CA PHE A 70 -4.03 -12.40 -12.88
C PHE A 70 -3.86 -13.52 -13.90
N GLU A 71 -3.54 -13.18 -15.14
CA GLU A 71 -3.35 -14.13 -16.24
C GLU A 71 -2.22 -15.11 -15.95
N TYR A 72 -1.10 -14.62 -15.37
CA TYR A 72 -0.02 -15.48 -14.92
C TYR A 72 -0.51 -16.55 -13.94
N ASN A 73 -1.29 -16.15 -12.93
CA ASN A 73 -1.79 -17.07 -11.92
C ASN A 73 -2.82 -18.07 -12.48
N ILE A 74 -3.68 -17.65 -13.39
CA ILE A 74 -4.65 -18.54 -14.06
C ILE A 74 -3.92 -19.54 -14.97
N LEU A 75 -2.99 -19.09 -15.79
CA LEU A 75 -2.20 -19.99 -16.64
C LEU A 75 -1.44 -21.02 -15.79
N ARG A 76 -0.78 -20.59 -14.72
CA ARG A 76 0.09 -21.44 -13.92
C ARG A 76 -0.67 -22.40 -12.99
N ASN A 77 -1.68 -21.89 -12.27
CA ASN A 77 -2.33 -22.66 -11.20
C ASN A 77 -3.63 -23.34 -11.64
N VAL A 78 -4.33 -22.82 -12.64
CA VAL A 78 -5.60 -23.38 -13.11
C VAL A 78 -5.43 -24.21 -14.39
N LEU A 79 -4.61 -23.72 -15.34
CA LEU A 79 -4.36 -24.40 -16.60
C LEU A 79 -3.04 -25.19 -16.62
N GLU A 80 -2.24 -25.12 -15.56
CA GLU A 80 -0.96 -25.83 -15.38
C GLU A 80 0.05 -25.55 -16.52
N VAL A 81 -0.02 -24.38 -17.15
CA VAL A 81 0.93 -23.94 -18.19
C VAL A 81 2.20 -23.43 -17.51
N PRO A 82 3.41 -23.92 -17.91
CA PRO A 82 4.68 -23.57 -17.23
C PRO A 82 5.21 -22.20 -17.66
N VAL A 83 4.44 -21.14 -17.42
CA VAL A 83 4.82 -19.76 -17.74
C VAL A 83 5.77 -19.17 -16.70
N ARG A 84 6.57 -18.18 -17.13
CA ARG A 84 7.52 -17.42 -16.30
C ARG A 84 7.14 -15.94 -16.32
N HIS A 85 7.42 -15.22 -15.24
CA HIS A 85 7.14 -13.78 -15.14
C HIS A 85 7.79 -12.92 -16.22
N ASP A 86 8.99 -13.31 -16.69
CA ASP A 86 9.70 -12.58 -17.73
C ASP A 86 9.09 -12.70 -19.14
N GLN A 87 8.12 -13.60 -19.32
CA GLN A 87 7.32 -13.69 -20.54
C GLN A 87 6.19 -12.65 -20.59
N PHE A 88 5.88 -11.98 -19.47
CA PHE A 88 4.72 -11.08 -19.40
C PHE A 88 5.08 -9.62 -19.58
N ILE A 89 4.20 -8.91 -20.28
CA ILE A 89 4.12 -7.46 -20.39
C ILE A 89 2.79 -7.06 -19.73
N ASP A 90 2.84 -6.16 -18.76
CA ASP A 90 1.66 -5.69 -18.05
C ASP A 90 1.28 -4.29 -18.54
N SER A 91 0.22 -4.21 -19.34
CA SER A 91 -0.26 -2.94 -19.91
C SER A 91 -0.79 -1.98 -18.83
N MET A 92 -1.30 -2.51 -17.71
CA MET A 92 -1.67 -1.69 -16.55
C MET A 92 -0.43 -1.07 -15.89
N ALA A 93 0.67 -1.81 -15.78
CA ALA A 93 1.93 -1.28 -15.26
C ALA A 93 2.52 -0.23 -16.22
N MET A 94 2.41 -0.44 -17.54
CA MET A 94 2.79 0.58 -18.53
C MET A 94 1.93 1.83 -18.36
N ALA A 95 0.61 1.71 -18.24
CA ALA A 95 -0.29 2.84 -18.01
C ALA A 95 0.08 3.62 -16.74
N ALA A 96 0.32 2.92 -15.63
CA ALA A 96 0.74 3.51 -14.37
C ALA A 96 2.06 4.31 -14.50
N ALA A 97 3.06 3.75 -15.20
CA ALA A 97 4.34 4.42 -15.46
C ALA A 97 4.22 5.62 -16.41
N ASN A 98 3.14 5.72 -17.17
CA ASN A 98 2.78 6.88 -17.99
C ASN A 98 1.81 7.85 -17.27
N ASN A 99 1.62 7.73 -15.95
CA ASN A 99 0.69 8.52 -15.13
C ASN A 99 -0.78 8.44 -15.59
N LEU A 100 -1.18 7.31 -16.16
CA LEU A 100 -2.53 7.04 -16.60
C LEU A 100 -3.30 6.19 -15.56
N PRO A 101 -4.64 6.21 -15.59
CA PRO A 101 -5.46 5.39 -14.72
C PRO A 101 -5.14 3.89 -14.84
N GLN A 102 -5.14 3.16 -13.71
CA GLN A 102 -4.96 1.71 -13.68
C GLN A 102 -6.25 0.90 -13.93
N SER A 103 -7.39 1.58 -14.06
CA SER A 103 -8.62 0.98 -14.56
C SER A 103 -8.58 0.96 -16.09
N LEU A 104 -8.85 -0.19 -16.69
CA LEU A 104 -8.88 -0.35 -18.16
C LEU A 104 -9.87 0.63 -18.81
N ASP A 105 -11.06 0.79 -18.23
CA ASP A 105 -12.11 1.69 -18.72
C ASP A 105 -11.68 3.16 -18.63
N ASP A 106 -11.21 3.60 -17.45
CA ASP A 106 -10.79 4.99 -17.26
C ASP A 106 -9.57 5.35 -18.14
N CYS A 107 -8.63 4.42 -18.30
CA CYS A 107 -7.48 4.60 -19.17
C CYS A 107 -7.89 4.73 -20.64
N ALA A 108 -8.82 3.88 -21.11
CA ALA A 108 -9.36 3.95 -22.46
C ALA A 108 -10.11 5.26 -22.71
N GLN A 109 -10.79 5.79 -21.70
CA GLN A 109 -11.48 7.09 -21.80
C GLN A 109 -10.50 8.26 -21.89
N VAL A 110 -9.47 8.29 -21.03
CA VAL A 110 -8.45 9.35 -21.00
C VAL A 110 -7.68 9.43 -22.32
N LEU A 111 -7.35 8.27 -22.90
CA LEU A 111 -6.61 8.17 -24.16
C LEU A 111 -7.50 8.31 -25.41
N ASP A 112 -8.79 8.45 -25.25
CA ASP A 112 -9.77 8.34 -26.33
C ASP A 112 -9.49 7.13 -27.24
N ALA A 113 -9.24 5.99 -26.61
CA ALA A 113 -8.88 4.75 -27.28
C ALA A 113 -9.95 4.33 -28.32
N GLU A 114 -9.50 3.69 -29.40
CA GLU A 114 -10.37 3.23 -30.51
C GLU A 114 -11.49 2.33 -30.00
N PHE A 115 -11.20 1.49 -29.01
CA PHE A 115 -12.17 0.60 -28.39
C PHE A 115 -12.45 1.05 -26.94
N LYS A 116 -13.71 0.91 -26.53
CA LYS A 116 -14.16 1.22 -25.17
C LYS A 116 -14.62 -0.06 -24.48
N LYS A 117 -14.52 -0.08 -23.17
CA LYS A 117 -14.96 -1.22 -22.35
C LYS A 117 -16.49 -1.32 -22.38
N ASP A 118 -17.01 -2.56 -22.43
CA ASP A 118 -18.45 -2.80 -22.38
C ASP A 118 -18.96 -2.67 -20.93
N PRO A 119 -19.93 -1.79 -20.65
CA PRO A 119 -20.47 -1.58 -19.31
C PRO A 119 -21.21 -2.79 -18.75
N ILE A 120 -21.57 -3.78 -19.59
CA ILE A 120 -22.28 -4.99 -19.19
C ILE A 120 -21.43 -5.90 -18.26
N GLY A 121 -20.10 -5.77 -18.29
CA GLY A 121 -19.15 -6.67 -17.64
C GLY A 121 -19.43 -6.89 -16.16
N LYS A 122 -19.71 -5.82 -15.39
CA LYS A 122 -20.02 -5.93 -13.94
C LYS A 122 -21.23 -6.87 -13.69
N ARG A 123 -22.25 -6.80 -14.54
CA ARG A 123 -23.44 -7.66 -14.43
C ARG A 123 -23.14 -9.11 -14.80
N LEU A 124 -22.32 -9.33 -15.83
CA LEU A 124 -21.94 -10.67 -16.29
C LEU A 124 -21.08 -11.36 -15.22
N ILE A 125 -20.04 -10.69 -14.70
CA ILE A 125 -19.20 -11.19 -13.60
C ILE A 125 -20.06 -11.55 -12.38
N GLN A 126 -21.00 -10.69 -11.99
CA GLN A 126 -21.88 -10.97 -10.85
C GLN A 126 -22.73 -12.24 -11.06
N LYS A 127 -23.16 -12.51 -12.30
CA LYS A 127 -24.06 -13.63 -12.62
C LYS A 127 -23.35 -14.93 -12.93
N LEU A 128 -22.16 -14.88 -13.54
CA LEU A 128 -21.46 -16.05 -14.06
C LEU A 128 -20.24 -16.45 -13.22
N SER A 129 -19.52 -15.46 -12.65
CA SER A 129 -18.27 -15.70 -11.94
C SER A 129 -18.46 -15.96 -10.45
N LYS A 130 -19.62 -15.59 -9.88
CA LYS A 130 -19.95 -15.86 -8.46
C LYS A 130 -20.92 -17.03 -8.34
N PRO A 131 -20.78 -17.87 -7.29
CA PRO A 131 -21.69 -18.99 -7.05
C PRO A 131 -23.08 -18.48 -6.67
N LYS A 132 -24.09 -19.26 -7.01
CA LYS A 132 -25.46 -19.13 -6.52
C LYS A 132 -25.51 -19.53 -5.03
N LYS A 133 -26.65 -19.30 -4.38
CA LYS A 133 -26.88 -19.67 -2.97
C LYS A 133 -26.69 -21.17 -2.68
N ASP A 134 -26.93 -22.01 -3.68
CA ASP A 134 -26.75 -23.46 -3.61
C ASP A 134 -25.31 -23.93 -3.93
N GLY A 135 -24.38 -22.99 -4.12
CA GLY A 135 -22.97 -23.26 -4.42
C GLY A 135 -22.70 -23.65 -5.88
N THR A 136 -23.72 -23.66 -6.76
CA THR A 136 -23.57 -23.91 -8.21
C THR A 136 -23.30 -22.62 -8.97
N PHE A 137 -22.76 -22.74 -10.19
CA PHE A 137 -22.57 -21.59 -11.09
C PHE A 137 -23.69 -21.49 -12.12
N ASN A 138 -23.96 -20.28 -12.56
CA ASN A 138 -24.85 -20.06 -13.67
C ASN A 138 -24.20 -20.53 -14.99
N LYS A 139 -24.95 -21.24 -15.81
CA LYS A 139 -24.52 -21.78 -17.12
C LYS A 139 -25.48 -21.37 -18.26
N ASP A 140 -26.17 -20.24 -18.07
CA ASP A 140 -27.07 -19.68 -19.07
C ASP A 140 -26.30 -19.39 -20.37
N PRO A 141 -26.65 -20.03 -21.52
CA PRO A 141 -25.91 -19.87 -22.75
C PRO A 141 -25.88 -18.43 -23.27
N ASP A 142 -26.99 -17.69 -23.16
CA ASP A 142 -27.09 -16.32 -23.66
C ASP A 142 -26.17 -15.38 -22.84
N LEU A 143 -26.00 -15.63 -21.53
CA LEU A 143 -25.07 -14.87 -20.69
C LEU A 143 -23.62 -15.28 -20.96
N LEU A 144 -23.36 -16.55 -21.29
CA LEU A 144 -22.01 -17.01 -21.66
C LEU A 144 -21.59 -16.39 -23.01
N ASP A 145 -22.46 -16.32 -23.99
CA ASP A 145 -22.16 -15.69 -25.29
C ASP A 145 -21.84 -14.18 -25.09
N GLN A 146 -22.61 -13.48 -24.23
CA GLN A 146 -22.32 -12.11 -23.88
C GLN A 146 -20.94 -11.96 -23.17
N MET A 147 -20.59 -12.90 -22.28
CA MET A 147 -19.28 -12.91 -21.60
C MET A 147 -18.14 -13.14 -22.59
N TYR A 148 -18.32 -13.99 -23.59
CA TYR A 148 -17.35 -14.26 -24.65
C TYR A 148 -17.03 -12.99 -25.46
N GLU A 149 -18.04 -12.23 -25.85
CA GLU A 149 -17.85 -10.97 -26.57
C GLU A 149 -17.24 -9.89 -25.64
N TYR A 150 -17.65 -9.85 -24.38
CA TYR A 150 -17.05 -8.98 -23.38
C TYR A 150 -15.55 -9.23 -23.22
N CYS A 151 -15.11 -10.48 -23.04
CA CYS A 151 -13.70 -10.87 -22.92
C CYS A 151 -12.91 -10.48 -24.19
N LYS A 152 -13.46 -10.72 -25.39
CA LYS A 152 -12.82 -10.25 -26.64
C LYS A 152 -12.70 -8.74 -26.71
N GLN A 153 -13.69 -8.01 -26.19
CA GLN A 153 -13.66 -6.56 -26.17
C GLN A 153 -12.57 -6.03 -25.23
N ASP A 154 -12.37 -6.65 -24.06
CA ASP A 154 -11.31 -6.25 -23.12
C ASP A 154 -9.92 -6.42 -23.77
N VAL A 155 -9.67 -7.49 -24.54
CA VAL A 155 -8.42 -7.64 -25.32
C VAL A 155 -8.27 -6.54 -26.38
N ARG A 156 -9.35 -6.17 -27.12
CA ARG A 156 -9.28 -5.07 -28.10
C ARG A 156 -8.95 -3.73 -27.44
N VAL A 157 -9.57 -3.45 -26.28
CA VAL A 157 -9.31 -2.22 -25.50
C VAL A 157 -7.87 -2.20 -25.02
N GLU A 158 -7.38 -3.29 -24.43
CA GLU A 158 -5.99 -3.41 -23.97
C GLU A 158 -5.00 -3.16 -25.10
N MET A 159 -5.18 -3.82 -26.25
CA MET A 159 -4.33 -3.65 -27.44
C MET A 159 -4.34 -2.20 -27.96
N SER A 160 -5.50 -1.56 -27.94
CA SER A 160 -5.67 -0.15 -28.36
C SER A 160 -4.91 0.81 -27.45
N ILE A 161 -4.94 0.59 -26.13
CA ILE A 161 -4.16 1.36 -25.15
C ILE A 161 -2.67 1.09 -25.31
N ALA A 162 -2.25 -0.17 -25.35
CA ALA A 162 -0.83 -0.56 -25.40
C ALA A 162 -0.09 0.02 -26.61
N ARG A 163 -0.80 0.28 -27.73
CA ARG A 163 -0.24 0.95 -28.92
C ARG A 163 0.00 2.45 -28.73
N GLN A 164 -0.69 3.09 -27.81
CA GLN A 164 -0.67 4.54 -27.61
C GLN A 164 0.30 4.97 -26.50
N ILE A 165 0.67 4.05 -25.61
CA ILE A 165 1.49 4.37 -24.45
C ILE A 165 2.92 3.85 -24.61
N ARG A 166 3.87 4.53 -23.95
CA ARG A 166 5.27 4.11 -23.95
C ARG A 166 5.44 2.82 -23.12
N ALA A 167 6.13 1.85 -23.69
CA ALA A 167 6.51 0.63 -22.98
C ALA A 167 7.43 0.93 -21.80
N LEU A 168 7.46 0.03 -20.81
CA LEU A 168 8.46 0.08 -19.74
C LEU A 168 9.87 -0.03 -20.35
N SER A 169 10.83 0.73 -19.81
CA SER A 169 12.24 0.52 -20.13
C SER A 169 12.67 -0.90 -19.68
N SER A 170 13.78 -1.40 -20.21
CA SER A 170 14.31 -2.72 -19.81
C SER A 170 14.55 -2.83 -18.31
N ASN A 171 15.01 -1.74 -17.69
CA ASN A 171 15.20 -1.68 -16.23
C ASN A 171 13.87 -1.75 -15.49
N GLU A 172 12.89 -0.96 -15.90
CA GLU A 172 11.56 -0.95 -15.28
C GLU A 172 10.81 -2.28 -15.48
N GLN A 173 10.96 -2.89 -16.65
CA GLN A 173 10.43 -4.24 -16.90
C GLN A 173 11.07 -5.25 -15.94
N SER A 174 12.37 -5.15 -15.68
CA SER A 174 13.07 -6.01 -14.71
C SER A 174 12.57 -5.78 -13.28
N VAL A 175 12.30 -4.54 -12.90
CA VAL A 175 11.69 -4.19 -11.59
C VAL A 175 10.28 -4.76 -11.49
N TRP A 176 9.46 -4.67 -12.55
CA TRP A 176 8.14 -5.29 -12.58
C TRP A 176 8.22 -6.82 -12.43
N VAL A 177 9.11 -7.49 -13.16
CA VAL A 177 9.33 -8.95 -13.02
C VAL A 177 9.76 -9.32 -11.60
N LEU A 178 10.68 -8.55 -11.00
CA LEU A 178 11.11 -8.75 -9.62
C LEU A 178 9.94 -8.58 -8.65
N THR A 179 9.08 -7.59 -8.88
CA THR A 179 7.86 -7.37 -8.07
C THR A 179 6.94 -8.58 -8.13
N GLN A 180 6.75 -9.18 -9.30
CA GLN A 180 5.93 -10.40 -9.42
C GLN A 180 6.56 -11.59 -8.67
N LYS A 181 7.89 -11.74 -8.72
CA LYS A 181 8.61 -12.78 -7.94
C LYS A 181 8.46 -12.56 -6.42
N ILE A 182 8.54 -11.32 -5.95
CA ILE A 182 8.30 -10.96 -4.55
C ILE A 182 6.85 -11.31 -4.16
N ASN A 183 5.89 -10.94 -5.00
CA ASN A 183 4.48 -11.24 -4.81
C ASN A 183 4.18 -12.75 -4.78
N GLU A 184 4.83 -13.53 -5.61
CA GLU A 184 4.70 -15.00 -5.65
C GLU A 184 5.38 -15.65 -4.43
N SER A 185 6.57 -15.20 -4.05
CA SER A 185 7.27 -15.66 -2.85
C SER A 185 6.44 -15.37 -1.59
N GLY A 186 5.87 -14.18 -1.50
CA GLY A 186 5.06 -13.71 -0.39
C GLY A 186 5.84 -13.51 0.91
N VAL A 187 5.17 -12.89 1.88
CA VAL A 187 5.70 -12.60 3.21
C VAL A 187 5.33 -13.75 4.15
N PRO A 188 6.31 -14.36 4.85
CA PRO A 188 6.04 -15.46 5.74
C PRO A 188 5.39 -14.99 7.06
N VAL A 189 4.41 -15.76 7.53
CA VAL A 189 3.71 -15.56 8.79
C VAL A 189 3.44 -16.92 9.45
N ASP A 190 3.28 -16.93 10.75
CA ASP A 190 2.84 -18.13 11.49
C ASP A 190 1.32 -18.08 11.68
N PRO A 191 0.55 -19.02 11.09
CA PRO A 191 -0.90 -19.03 11.22
C PRO A 191 -1.41 -19.27 12.65
N ASP A 192 -0.65 -19.98 13.49
CA ASP A 192 -1.07 -20.26 14.86
C ASP A 192 -0.82 -19.04 15.76
N GLU A 193 0.30 -18.36 15.59
CA GLU A 193 0.55 -17.06 16.24
C GLU A 193 -0.51 -16.01 15.83
N LEU A 194 -0.92 -15.98 14.56
CA LEU A 194 -2.01 -15.10 14.11
C LEU A 194 -3.35 -15.45 14.75
N LYS A 195 -3.68 -16.74 14.93
CA LYS A 195 -4.90 -17.16 15.63
C LYS A 195 -4.89 -16.72 17.09
N ASN A 196 -3.76 -16.89 17.78
CA ASN A 196 -3.58 -16.42 19.15
C ASN A 196 -3.82 -14.90 19.24
N ALA A 197 -3.19 -14.13 18.36
CA ALA A 197 -3.37 -12.68 18.32
C ALA A 197 -4.84 -12.27 18.08
N VAL A 198 -5.52 -12.89 17.11
CA VAL A 198 -6.95 -12.63 16.82
C VAL A 198 -7.81 -12.92 18.03
N PHE A 199 -7.64 -14.10 18.63
CA PHE A 199 -8.39 -14.51 19.82
C PHE A 199 -8.22 -13.52 20.99
N LEU A 200 -6.98 -13.11 21.27
CA LEU A 200 -6.68 -12.14 22.33
C LEU A 200 -7.21 -10.75 22.04
N CYS A 201 -7.16 -10.30 20.77
CA CYS A 201 -7.76 -9.04 20.35
C CYS A 201 -9.30 -9.02 20.56
N GLU A 202 -9.99 -10.10 20.23
CA GLU A 202 -11.44 -10.24 20.41
C GLU A 202 -11.81 -10.24 21.90
N ASN A 203 -11.07 -10.97 22.72
CA ASN A 203 -11.27 -10.99 24.17
C ASN A 203 -11.09 -9.58 24.79
N ASN A 204 -10.01 -8.89 24.44
CA ASN A 204 -9.76 -7.53 24.91
C ASN A 204 -10.86 -6.55 24.46
N LYS A 205 -11.28 -6.59 23.18
CA LYS A 205 -12.38 -5.76 22.68
C LYS A 205 -13.69 -6.01 23.43
N THR A 206 -13.96 -7.28 23.73
CA THR A 206 -15.16 -7.67 24.50
C THR A 206 -15.09 -7.13 25.93
N ALA A 207 -13.95 -7.27 26.62
CA ALA A 207 -13.75 -6.75 27.96
C ALA A 207 -13.84 -5.22 27.99
N ILE A 208 -13.18 -4.52 27.06
CA ILE A 208 -13.24 -3.07 26.91
C ILE A 208 -14.69 -2.59 26.71
N ASN A 209 -15.43 -3.20 25.79
CA ASN A 209 -16.81 -2.79 25.52
C ASN A 209 -17.73 -3.04 26.74
N ARG A 210 -17.54 -4.15 27.47
CA ARG A 210 -18.30 -4.43 28.69
C ARG A 210 -18.07 -3.32 29.73
N GLU A 211 -16.82 -2.94 29.99
CA GLU A 211 -16.47 -1.89 30.95
C GLU A 211 -17.01 -0.53 30.50
N ILE A 212 -16.91 -0.17 29.22
CA ILE A 212 -17.49 1.08 28.70
C ILE A 212 -19.01 1.09 28.88
N VAL A 213 -19.69 -0.02 28.61
CA VAL A 213 -21.15 -0.15 28.79
C VAL A 213 -21.54 0.06 30.26
N GLU A 214 -20.78 -0.52 31.18
CA GLU A 214 -21.00 -0.34 32.64
C GLU A 214 -20.81 1.13 33.05
N LEU A 215 -19.73 1.79 32.61
CA LEU A 215 -19.44 3.17 32.96
C LEU A 215 -20.39 4.19 32.30
N THR A 216 -20.81 3.92 31.07
CA THR A 216 -21.63 4.89 30.31
C THR A 216 -23.11 4.64 30.35
N GLY A 217 -23.54 3.52 30.94
CA GLY A 217 -24.94 3.12 30.98
C GLY A 217 -25.50 2.58 29.67
N GLY A 218 -24.62 2.01 28.79
CA GLY A 218 -25.07 1.27 27.60
C GLY A 218 -24.37 1.60 26.27
N TYR A 219 -23.32 2.39 26.26
CA TYR A 219 -22.57 2.71 25.03
C TYR A 219 -21.32 1.84 24.88
N THR A 220 -20.85 1.68 23.63
CA THR A 220 -19.64 0.92 23.31
C THR A 220 -18.56 1.82 22.67
N ALA A 221 -17.31 1.32 22.60
CA ALA A 221 -16.21 2.04 21.99
C ALA A 221 -16.49 2.43 20.52
N ASN A 222 -17.31 1.68 19.79
CA ASN A 222 -17.62 1.91 18.38
C ASN A 222 -18.81 2.87 18.14
N GLN A 223 -19.25 3.57 19.17
CA GLN A 223 -20.36 4.54 19.09
C GLN A 223 -19.88 5.96 19.44
N PRO A 224 -18.96 6.57 18.65
CA PRO A 224 -18.32 7.85 19.00
C PRO A 224 -19.33 8.97 19.25
N ALA A 225 -20.39 9.10 18.44
CA ALA A 225 -21.40 10.14 18.63
C ALA A 225 -22.07 10.04 20.01
N LYS A 226 -22.46 8.83 20.45
CA LYS A 226 -23.07 8.62 21.78
C LYS A 226 -22.09 8.85 22.93
N LEU A 227 -20.80 8.51 22.72
CA LEU A 227 -19.77 8.81 23.70
C LEU A 227 -19.51 10.32 23.82
N ILE A 228 -19.62 11.09 22.74
CA ILE A 228 -19.54 12.55 22.74
C ILE A 228 -20.72 13.15 23.54
N GLU A 229 -21.93 12.65 23.32
CA GLU A 229 -23.11 13.06 24.10
C GLU A 229 -22.93 12.75 25.60
N TRP A 230 -22.42 11.58 25.93
CA TRP A 230 -22.10 11.17 27.29
C TRP A 230 -21.04 12.07 27.93
N LEU A 231 -19.95 12.40 27.23
CA LEU A 231 -18.91 13.33 27.67
C LEU A 231 -19.50 14.74 27.89
N SER A 232 -20.33 15.22 26.99
CA SER A 232 -21.04 16.52 27.13
C SER A 232 -21.89 16.58 28.37
N SER A 233 -22.62 15.50 28.74
CA SER A 233 -23.38 15.40 29.96
C SER A 233 -22.53 15.51 31.23
N ARG A 234 -21.22 15.38 31.14
CA ARG A 234 -20.22 15.51 32.20
C ARG A 234 -19.39 16.79 32.09
N ASN A 235 -19.89 17.77 31.31
CA ASN A 235 -19.23 19.05 31.02
C ASN A 235 -17.89 18.92 30.29
N VAL A 236 -17.72 17.84 29.54
CA VAL A 236 -16.52 17.63 28.68
C VAL A 236 -16.97 17.76 27.22
N ILE A 237 -16.63 18.89 26.61
CA ILE A 237 -17.04 19.22 25.24
C ILE A 237 -15.91 18.87 24.29
N VAL A 238 -16.23 18.09 23.26
CA VAL A 238 -15.35 17.70 22.17
C VAL A 238 -16.14 17.55 20.87
N ASP A 239 -15.49 17.81 19.76
CA ASP A 239 -16.10 17.72 18.42
C ASP A 239 -15.98 16.31 17.83
N ASP A 240 -14.92 15.58 18.22
CA ASP A 240 -14.63 14.22 17.75
C ASP A 240 -13.91 13.38 18.83
N LEU A 241 -13.79 12.07 18.56
CA LEU A 241 -13.00 11.12 19.36
C LEU A 241 -11.94 10.42 18.49
N THR A 242 -11.23 11.21 17.67
CA THR A 242 -10.03 10.74 16.97
C THR A 242 -8.92 10.40 17.96
N ALA A 243 -7.96 9.58 17.54
CA ALA A 243 -6.82 9.22 18.41
C ALA A 243 -6.08 10.46 18.92
N GLU A 244 -5.93 11.49 18.07
CA GLU A 244 -5.28 12.75 18.44
C GLU A 244 -6.09 13.51 19.50
N THR A 245 -7.38 13.68 19.29
CA THR A 245 -8.29 14.37 20.25
C THR A 245 -8.27 13.65 21.60
N VAL A 246 -8.44 12.33 21.60
CA VAL A 246 -8.43 11.53 22.84
C VAL A 246 -7.08 11.66 23.57
N THR A 247 -5.96 11.58 22.85
CA THR A 247 -4.63 11.76 23.45
C THR A 247 -4.44 13.14 24.07
N LYS A 248 -4.87 14.22 23.40
CA LYS A 248 -4.84 15.58 23.95
C LYS A 248 -5.72 15.73 25.18
N MET A 249 -6.88 15.09 25.18
CA MET A 249 -7.79 15.11 26.33
C MET A 249 -7.20 14.41 27.55
N LEU A 250 -6.61 13.24 27.40
CA LEU A 250 -5.99 12.49 28.48
C LEU A 250 -4.85 13.25 29.18
N GLN A 251 -4.28 14.29 28.54
CA GLN A 251 -3.28 15.18 29.13
C GLN A 251 -3.88 16.26 30.03
N ARG A 252 -5.22 16.44 30.05
CA ARG A 252 -5.88 17.45 30.88
C ARG A 252 -5.94 16.98 32.34
N SER A 253 -5.59 17.87 33.27
CA SER A 253 -5.59 17.58 34.72
C SER A 253 -6.97 17.65 35.38
N ASN A 254 -7.99 18.16 34.66
CA ASN A 254 -9.32 18.43 35.19
C ASN A 254 -10.38 17.38 34.83
N LEU A 255 -9.98 16.22 34.33
CA LEU A 255 -10.90 15.11 34.03
C LEU A 255 -11.20 14.32 35.32
N THR A 256 -12.44 13.88 35.48
CA THR A 256 -12.79 12.89 36.50
C THR A 256 -12.23 11.53 36.14
N ASP A 257 -11.99 10.67 37.13
CA ASP A 257 -11.48 9.31 36.90
C ASP A 257 -12.38 8.49 35.96
N GLU A 258 -13.69 8.63 36.07
CA GLU A 258 -14.68 7.99 35.20
C GLU A 258 -14.49 8.42 33.73
N VAL A 259 -14.39 9.71 33.45
CA VAL A 259 -14.19 10.25 32.11
C VAL A 259 -12.84 9.83 31.56
N LYS A 260 -11.79 9.93 32.38
CA LYS A 260 -10.45 9.49 32.00
C LYS A 260 -10.46 8.00 31.60
N ARG A 261 -11.08 7.16 32.42
CA ARG A 261 -11.16 5.71 32.15
C ARG A 261 -11.91 5.39 30.85
N VAL A 262 -13.06 6.06 30.60
CA VAL A 262 -13.79 5.89 29.34
C VAL A 262 -12.96 6.30 28.11
N LEU A 263 -12.18 7.38 28.23
CA LEU A 263 -11.29 7.83 27.15
C LEU A 263 -10.13 6.86 26.92
N GLU A 264 -9.52 6.31 27.96
CA GLU A 264 -8.48 5.26 27.87
C GLU A 264 -9.03 4.01 27.18
N LEU A 265 -10.20 3.54 27.60
CA LEU A 265 -10.86 2.38 26.99
C LEU A 265 -11.25 2.65 25.54
N ARG A 266 -11.73 3.87 25.22
CA ARG A 266 -12.01 4.28 23.84
C ARG A 266 -10.75 4.26 22.98
N GLN A 267 -9.64 4.76 23.50
CA GLN A 267 -8.34 4.75 22.80
C GLN A 267 -7.90 3.31 22.50
N GLN A 268 -7.94 2.43 23.49
CA GLN A 268 -7.60 1.02 23.32
C GLN A 268 -8.55 0.29 22.36
N GLY A 269 -9.87 0.46 22.51
CA GLY A 269 -10.87 -0.19 21.67
C GLY A 269 -10.91 0.30 20.23
N SER A 270 -10.33 1.46 19.93
CA SER A 270 -10.24 2.03 18.57
C SER A 270 -8.94 1.75 17.84
N MET A 271 -8.02 0.98 18.41
CA MET A 271 -6.76 0.61 17.76
C MET A 271 -7.01 -0.19 16.48
N THR A 272 -6.80 0.43 15.32
CA THR A 272 -7.01 -0.19 14.02
C THR A 272 -5.85 -1.09 13.56
N SER A 273 -4.66 -0.92 14.17
CA SER A 273 -3.46 -1.73 13.83
C SER A 273 -3.68 -3.22 14.01
N VAL A 274 -4.40 -3.61 15.08
CA VAL A 274 -4.68 -5.02 15.42
C VAL A 274 -5.61 -5.74 14.43
N ALA A 275 -6.40 -5.01 13.65
CA ALA A 275 -7.22 -5.59 12.58
C ALA A 275 -6.36 -6.27 11.48
N LYS A 276 -5.05 -5.95 11.42
CA LYS A 276 -4.14 -6.60 10.49
C LYS A 276 -3.95 -8.08 10.78
N TYR A 277 -4.03 -8.53 12.04
CA TYR A 277 -3.94 -9.96 12.39
C TYR A 277 -5.04 -10.78 11.74
N GLU A 278 -6.29 -10.32 11.85
CA GLU A 278 -7.44 -10.97 11.23
C GLU A 278 -7.27 -11.01 9.70
N LYS A 279 -6.87 -9.87 9.09
CA LYS A 279 -6.66 -9.82 7.64
C LYS A 279 -5.47 -10.68 7.21
N MET A 280 -4.36 -10.71 7.94
CA MET A 280 -3.23 -11.62 7.66
C MET A 280 -3.68 -13.08 7.70
N LEU A 281 -4.44 -13.46 8.74
CA LEU A 281 -4.97 -14.82 8.90
C LEU A 281 -5.92 -15.19 7.76
N GLU A 282 -6.73 -14.23 7.30
CA GLU A 282 -7.70 -14.44 6.22
C GLU A 282 -7.03 -14.68 4.85
N VAL A 283 -5.97 -13.92 4.53
CA VAL A 283 -5.37 -13.91 3.18
C VAL A 283 -4.14 -14.81 3.05
N GLN A 284 -3.60 -15.33 4.16
CA GLN A 284 -2.46 -16.23 4.11
C GLN A 284 -2.84 -17.59 3.52
N VAL A 285 -1.94 -18.16 2.72
CA VAL A 285 -2.03 -19.52 2.20
C VAL A 285 -0.72 -20.23 2.51
N ALA A 286 -0.80 -21.34 3.21
CA ALA A 286 0.36 -22.12 3.66
C ALA A 286 1.44 -21.26 4.35
N GLY A 287 1.03 -20.41 5.31
CA GLY A 287 1.92 -19.55 6.09
C GLY A 287 2.56 -18.40 5.30
N ARG A 288 1.98 -18.01 4.15
CA ARG A 288 2.50 -16.90 3.36
C ARG A 288 1.40 -15.98 2.84
N ILE A 289 1.67 -14.69 2.89
CA ILE A 289 0.82 -13.62 2.35
C ILE A 289 1.40 -13.17 1.02
N ARG A 290 0.66 -13.38 -0.07
CA ARG A 290 1.12 -13.14 -1.45
C ARG A 290 0.36 -12.01 -2.12
N ASN A 291 0.91 -11.54 -3.25
CA ASN A 291 0.27 -10.54 -4.12
C ASN A 291 -0.08 -9.22 -3.40
N THR A 292 0.79 -8.75 -2.50
CA THR A 292 0.55 -7.54 -1.71
C THR A 292 1.04 -6.26 -2.35
N LEU A 293 1.96 -6.33 -3.32
CA LEU A 293 2.57 -5.15 -3.95
C LEU A 293 1.98 -4.87 -5.33
N VAL A 294 1.70 -3.59 -5.58
CA VAL A 294 1.33 -3.05 -6.89
C VAL A 294 2.46 -2.16 -7.39
N TYR A 295 3.06 -2.52 -8.53
CA TYR A 295 4.06 -1.71 -9.22
C TYR A 295 3.45 -0.37 -9.62
N HIS A 296 4.17 0.74 -9.35
CA HIS A 296 3.71 2.11 -9.64
C HIS A 296 2.29 2.41 -9.11
N GLY A 297 1.91 1.81 -7.98
CA GLY A 297 0.54 1.90 -7.46
C GLY A 297 0.17 3.26 -6.85
N ALA A 298 1.15 4.14 -6.59
CA ALA A 298 0.96 5.51 -6.16
C ALA A 298 1.31 6.48 -7.30
N SER A 299 0.70 7.67 -7.31
CA SER A 299 0.95 8.73 -8.29
C SER A 299 2.40 9.20 -8.35
N THR A 300 3.17 8.98 -7.28
CA THR A 300 4.60 9.28 -7.19
C THR A 300 5.50 8.15 -7.71
N GLY A 301 4.95 7.09 -8.30
CA GLY A 301 5.70 5.92 -8.75
C GLY A 301 6.08 4.92 -7.66
N ARG A 302 5.73 5.16 -6.39
CA ARG A 302 5.97 4.22 -5.29
C ARG A 302 5.06 2.99 -5.41
N PHE A 303 5.51 1.88 -4.83
CA PHE A 303 4.66 0.71 -4.65
C PHE A 303 3.46 1.05 -3.78
N ALA A 304 2.29 0.57 -4.16
CA ALA A 304 1.11 0.53 -3.31
C ALA A 304 0.81 -0.90 -2.86
N SER A 305 -0.12 -1.04 -1.94
CA SER A 305 -0.59 -2.35 -1.47
C SER A 305 -1.95 -2.69 -2.07
N ARG A 306 -2.21 -3.99 -2.23
CA ARG A 306 -3.53 -4.51 -2.61
C ARG A 306 -4.04 -5.53 -1.59
N GLY A 307 -5.28 -5.97 -1.77
CA GLY A 307 -5.88 -7.04 -0.94
C GLY A 307 -6.27 -6.61 0.47
N GLY A 308 -6.38 -5.29 0.74
CA GLY A 308 -6.81 -4.77 2.05
C GLY A 308 -5.75 -4.87 3.15
N LEU A 309 -4.53 -5.35 2.82
CA LEU A 309 -3.43 -5.46 3.77
C LEU A 309 -2.22 -4.64 3.30
N ASN A 310 -2.01 -3.49 3.94
CA ASN A 310 -0.85 -2.65 3.70
C ASN A 310 0.28 -2.98 4.68
N LEU A 311 1.22 -3.83 4.25
CA LEU A 311 2.40 -4.21 5.04
C LEU A 311 3.43 -3.07 5.15
N GLN A 312 3.44 -2.12 4.21
CA GLN A 312 4.33 -0.96 4.22
C GLN A 312 3.98 0.04 5.34
N ASN A 313 2.72 0.03 5.81
CA ASN A 313 2.20 0.93 6.85
C ASN A 313 1.86 0.19 8.15
N ILE A 314 2.67 -0.79 8.53
CA ILE A 314 2.58 -1.38 9.88
C ILE A 314 3.11 -0.36 10.88
N ALA A 315 2.33 -0.09 11.93
CA ALA A 315 2.69 0.84 12.98
C ALA A 315 4.06 0.51 13.60
N ARG A 316 4.79 1.54 14.02
CA ARG A 316 5.98 1.34 14.84
C ARG A 316 5.55 0.85 16.22
N PRO A 317 6.30 -0.08 16.82
CA PRO A 317 6.06 -0.48 18.21
C PRO A 317 6.17 0.73 19.16
N SER A 318 5.35 0.74 20.19
CA SER A 318 5.50 1.65 21.35
C SER A 318 6.39 1.04 22.44
N LEU A 319 6.58 -0.28 22.42
CA LEU A 319 7.43 -1.03 23.34
C LEU A 319 8.89 -1.02 22.90
N GLY A 320 9.81 -1.15 23.85
CA GLY A 320 11.24 -1.38 23.60
C GLY A 320 11.54 -2.81 23.15
N ASP A 321 12.73 -3.04 22.58
CA ASP A 321 13.09 -4.32 21.95
C ASP A 321 12.99 -5.51 22.92
N ALA A 322 13.44 -5.36 24.20
CA ALA A 322 13.35 -6.43 25.21
C ALA A 322 11.89 -6.74 25.60
N GLU A 323 11.04 -5.69 25.70
CA GLU A 323 9.63 -5.84 26.01
C GLU A 323 8.88 -6.53 24.84
N ILE A 324 9.27 -6.21 23.60
CA ILE A 324 8.72 -6.87 22.39
C ILE A 324 9.06 -8.36 22.41
N GLU A 325 10.29 -8.74 22.74
CA GLU A 325 10.72 -10.13 22.75
C GLU A 325 9.93 -10.94 23.80
N GLU A 326 9.81 -10.42 25.03
CA GLU A 326 9.02 -11.04 26.10
C GLU A 326 7.52 -11.15 25.73
N ALA A 327 6.94 -10.03 25.26
CA ALA A 327 5.54 -10.00 24.88
C ALA A 327 5.24 -10.92 23.68
N ASN A 328 6.15 -11.03 22.71
CA ASN A 328 6.01 -11.92 21.56
C ASN A 328 5.89 -13.39 22.00
N GLU A 329 6.82 -13.84 22.86
CA GLU A 329 6.81 -15.21 23.37
C GLU A 329 5.52 -15.51 24.16
N ARG A 330 5.09 -14.61 25.02
CA ARG A 330 3.89 -14.78 25.84
C ARG A 330 2.60 -14.69 25.03
N ILE A 331 2.47 -13.68 24.18
CA ILE A 331 1.22 -13.32 23.50
C ILE A 331 1.05 -14.09 22.19
N LEU A 332 2.03 -14.02 21.28
CA LEU A 332 1.88 -14.63 19.96
C LEU A 332 2.16 -16.13 20.01
N VAL A 333 3.24 -16.56 20.68
CA VAL A 333 3.63 -17.98 20.71
C VAL A 333 2.75 -18.78 21.65
N ARG A 334 2.56 -18.34 22.92
CA ARG A 334 1.78 -19.11 23.91
C ARG A 334 0.30 -18.77 23.93
N GLY A 335 -0.13 -17.65 23.35
CA GLY A 335 -1.52 -17.21 23.39
C GLY A 335 -1.99 -16.73 24.77
N GLU A 336 -1.08 -16.22 25.59
CA GLU A 336 -1.33 -15.85 26.98
C GLU A 336 -1.36 -14.34 27.21
N GLY A 337 -2.47 -13.83 27.75
CA GLY A 337 -2.61 -12.45 28.20
C GLY A 337 -2.51 -11.41 27.07
N GLY A 338 -1.97 -10.25 27.41
CA GLY A 338 -1.72 -9.15 26.47
C GLY A 338 -2.76 -8.05 26.47
N THR A 339 -2.28 -6.81 26.52
CA THR A 339 -3.08 -5.60 26.35
C THR A 339 -3.22 -5.25 24.85
N MET A 340 -4.17 -4.37 24.51
CA MET A 340 -4.30 -3.88 23.13
C MET A 340 -3.06 -3.13 22.65
N GLU A 341 -2.32 -2.46 23.54
CA GLU A 341 -1.08 -1.77 23.22
C GLU A 341 0.04 -2.74 22.88
N GLU A 342 0.24 -3.80 23.67
CA GLU A 342 1.18 -4.87 23.38
C GLU A 342 0.84 -5.54 22.05
N LEU A 343 -0.42 -5.95 21.86
CA LEU A 343 -0.88 -6.52 20.59
C LEU A 343 -0.64 -5.58 19.40
N SER A 344 -0.86 -4.28 19.56
CA SER A 344 -0.57 -3.30 18.51
C SER A 344 0.91 -3.20 18.18
N SER A 345 1.77 -3.29 19.19
CA SER A 345 3.24 -3.26 19.05
C SER A 345 3.79 -4.52 18.39
N LEU A 346 3.14 -5.67 18.57
CA LEU A 346 3.55 -6.96 18.03
C LEU A 346 3.10 -7.24 16.58
N VAL A 347 2.39 -6.34 15.91
CA VAL A 347 1.93 -6.60 14.53
C VAL A 347 3.08 -6.90 13.57
N ARG A 348 4.26 -6.29 13.76
CA ARG A 348 5.45 -6.60 12.95
C ARG A 348 6.03 -7.96 13.27
N SER A 349 5.98 -8.39 14.52
CA SER A 349 6.50 -9.67 14.98
C SER A 349 5.73 -10.87 14.42
N ALA A 350 4.48 -10.64 13.94
CA ALA A 350 3.73 -11.66 13.20
C ALA A 350 4.33 -12.01 11.83
N ILE A 351 5.22 -11.16 11.30
CA ILE A 351 6.03 -11.46 10.12
C ILE A 351 7.28 -12.19 10.62
N LYS A 352 7.37 -13.49 10.33
CA LYS A 352 8.38 -14.37 10.91
C LYS A 352 9.15 -15.10 9.82
N ALA A 353 10.47 -15.08 9.90
CA ALA A 353 11.30 -15.87 9.00
C ALA A 353 11.03 -17.36 9.25
N PRO A 354 10.93 -18.21 8.19
CA PRO A 354 10.84 -19.66 8.36
C PRO A 354 12.08 -20.21 9.06
N ASP A 355 11.95 -21.41 9.67
CA ASP A 355 13.06 -22.09 10.33
C ASP A 355 14.28 -22.23 9.39
N GLY A 356 15.45 -21.88 9.90
CA GLY A 356 16.70 -21.86 9.14
C GLY A 356 16.92 -20.63 8.26
N PHE A 357 16.01 -19.66 8.28
CA PHE A 357 16.12 -18.39 7.57
C PHE A 357 16.18 -17.21 8.53
N THR A 358 16.69 -16.10 8.05
CA THR A 358 16.66 -14.81 8.75
C THR A 358 16.25 -13.69 7.79
N PHE A 359 15.70 -12.60 8.34
CA PHE A 359 15.48 -11.39 7.55
C PHE A 359 16.80 -10.63 7.40
N ILE A 360 17.00 -10.07 6.22
CA ILE A 360 18.04 -9.07 5.95
C ILE A 360 17.31 -7.77 5.70
N ASP A 361 17.50 -6.80 6.60
CA ASP A 361 16.95 -5.45 6.47
C ASP A 361 18.02 -4.51 5.93
N ALA A 362 17.67 -3.74 4.89
CA ALA A 362 18.57 -2.77 4.28
C ALA A 362 17.79 -1.53 3.86
N ASP A 363 18.24 -0.37 4.34
CA ASP A 363 17.65 0.94 4.02
C ASP A 363 18.68 1.85 3.33
N LEU A 364 18.21 2.60 2.35
CA LEU A 364 19.01 3.61 1.66
C LEU A 364 18.96 4.92 2.46
N SER A 365 19.97 5.12 3.30
CA SER A 365 20.06 6.28 4.20
C SER A 365 19.87 7.61 3.46
N SER A 366 18.90 8.41 3.92
CA SER A 366 18.59 9.76 3.41
C SER A 366 18.36 9.82 1.88
N ILE A 367 17.80 8.76 1.27
CA ILE A 367 17.74 8.63 -0.20
C ILE A 367 17.04 9.81 -0.87
N GLU A 368 15.98 10.33 -0.28
CA GLU A 368 15.23 11.47 -0.86
C GLU A 368 16.10 12.72 -0.92
N ASN A 369 16.86 13.04 0.15
CA ASN A 369 17.77 14.18 0.18
C ASN A 369 18.95 14.02 -0.79
N ARG A 370 19.48 12.79 -0.91
CA ARG A 370 20.54 12.48 -1.89
C ARG A 370 20.08 12.73 -3.29
N VAL A 371 18.91 12.21 -3.66
CA VAL A 371 18.33 12.36 -5.00
C VAL A 371 17.95 13.81 -5.28
N ALA A 372 17.29 14.49 -4.33
CA ALA A 372 16.93 15.90 -4.49
C ALA A 372 18.15 16.80 -4.68
N SER A 373 19.20 16.60 -3.88
CA SER A 373 20.47 17.34 -4.00
C SER A 373 21.17 17.04 -5.33
N TRP A 374 21.16 15.80 -5.79
CA TRP A 374 21.77 15.39 -7.05
C TRP A 374 21.02 16.00 -8.25
N ILE A 375 19.70 15.88 -8.32
CA ILE A 375 18.87 16.43 -9.39
C ILE A 375 19.01 17.95 -9.46
N ALA A 376 19.00 18.63 -8.32
CA ALA A 376 19.15 20.08 -8.25
C ALA A 376 20.59 20.59 -8.49
N GLY A 377 21.58 19.69 -8.60
CA GLY A 377 22.99 20.06 -8.70
C GLY A 377 23.55 20.73 -7.43
N GLN A 378 23.01 20.41 -6.24
CA GLN A 378 23.48 20.89 -4.94
C GLN A 378 24.73 20.09 -4.52
N ASN A 379 25.85 20.30 -5.23
CA ASN A 379 27.04 19.44 -5.16
C ASN A 379 27.72 19.43 -3.79
N ASP A 380 27.64 20.51 -3.00
CA ASP A 380 28.16 20.56 -1.64
C ASP A 380 27.47 19.55 -0.73
N LYS A 381 26.15 19.32 -0.92
CA LYS A 381 25.40 18.29 -0.17
C LYS A 381 25.69 16.88 -0.67
N VAL A 382 25.81 16.71 -1.99
CA VAL A 382 26.23 15.44 -2.57
C VAL A 382 27.61 15.02 -2.03
N GLU A 383 28.53 15.97 -1.87
CA GLU A 383 29.86 15.71 -1.32
C GLU A 383 29.83 15.30 0.16
N LEU A 384 28.98 15.94 0.98
CA LEU A 384 28.76 15.50 2.36
C LEU A 384 28.39 14.01 2.46
N PHE A 385 27.50 13.56 1.58
CA PHE A 385 27.11 12.15 1.53
C PHE A 385 28.24 11.23 1.10
N ARG A 386 29.11 11.66 0.15
CA ARG A 386 30.29 10.89 -0.27
C ARG A 386 31.31 10.73 0.85
N GLN A 387 31.43 11.73 1.69
CA GLN A 387 32.29 11.72 2.88
C GLN A 387 31.69 10.93 4.06
N GLY A 388 30.46 10.38 3.93
CA GLY A 388 29.79 9.64 4.98
C GLY A 388 29.34 10.52 6.18
N LEU A 389 29.27 11.83 5.99
CA LEU A 389 28.84 12.76 7.03
C LEU A 389 27.32 12.76 7.20
N ASP A 390 26.89 13.02 8.43
CA ASP A 390 25.46 13.18 8.75
C ASP A 390 24.97 14.55 8.30
N GLU A 391 24.13 14.57 7.27
CA GLU A 391 23.55 15.79 6.68
C GLU A 391 22.82 16.65 7.72
N TYR A 392 22.07 16.02 8.62
CA TYR A 392 21.29 16.74 9.64
C TYR A 392 22.21 17.41 10.67
N LYS A 393 23.31 16.75 11.03
CA LYS A 393 24.35 17.37 11.84
C LYS A 393 25.04 18.50 11.10
N ALA A 394 25.38 18.33 9.85
CA ALA A 394 26.01 19.36 9.03
C ALA A 394 25.11 20.59 8.88
N PHE A 395 23.80 20.40 8.65
CA PHE A 395 22.84 21.49 8.61
C PHE A 395 22.69 22.19 9.98
N ALA A 396 22.62 21.41 11.08
CA ALA A 396 22.57 21.95 12.42
C ALA A 396 23.82 22.84 12.71
N SER A 397 24.99 22.31 12.42
CA SER A 397 26.27 22.95 12.64
C SER A 397 26.41 24.27 11.90
N SER A 398 26.30 24.22 10.55
CA SER A 398 26.68 25.34 9.68
C SER A 398 25.55 26.32 9.37
N ALA A 399 24.29 25.86 9.38
CA ALA A 399 23.18 26.67 8.87
C ALA A 399 22.20 27.12 9.97
N LEU A 400 21.92 26.27 10.97
CA LEU A 400 20.86 26.55 11.94
C LEU A 400 21.37 27.12 13.27
N TYR A 401 22.44 26.52 13.84
CA TYR A 401 22.93 26.88 15.17
C TYR A 401 24.32 27.54 15.17
N ASN A 402 25.11 27.38 14.11
CA ASN A 402 26.49 27.91 13.97
C ASN A 402 27.40 27.40 15.10
N VAL A 403 27.47 26.09 15.28
CA VAL A 403 28.31 25.38 16.27
C VAL A 403 29.21 24.35 15.55
N PRO A 404 30.35 23.96 16.16
CA PRO A 404 31.17 22.86 15.62
C PRO A 404 30.34 21.58 15.40
N TYR A 405 30.67 20.80 14.35
CA TYR A 405 29.94 19.61 13.99
C TYR A 405 29.89 18.58 15.15
N GLU A 406 30.96 18.47 15.91
CA GLU A 406 31.11 17.57 17.05
C GLU A 406 30.23 17.96 18.24
N GLU A 407 29.89 19.25 18.35
CA GLU A 407 29.10 19.81 19.45
C GLU A 407 27.58 19.74 19.17
N VAL A 408 27.18 19.27 18.00
CA VAL A 408 25.75 19.11 17.65
C VAL A 408 25.12 18.03 18.52
N THR A 409 24.20 18.44 19.38
CA THR A 409 23.46 17.56 20.29
C THR A 409 22.41 16.71 19.54
N LYS A 410 21.89 15.68 20.23
CA LYS A 410 20.77 14.86 19.67
C LYS A 410 19.53 15.69 19.33
N ASP A 411 19.18 16.65 20.18
CA ASP A 411 18.03 17.53 20.01
C ASP A 411 18.21 18.48 18.82
N MET A 412 19.39 19.12 18.72
CA MET A 412 19.75 19.95 17.56
C MET A 412 19.65 19.16 16.26
N ARG A 413 20.18 17.94 16.26
CA ARG A 413 20.10 17.03 15.10
C ARG A 413 18.67 16.65 14.77
N GLN A 414 17.83 16.38 15.77
CA GLN A 414 16.42 15.97 15.55
C GLN A 414 15.58 17.11 15.00
N ILE A 415 15.75 18.33 15.51
CA ILE A 415 15.14 19.55 14.98
C ILE A 415 15.59 19.77 13.52
N SER A 416 16.89 19.65 13.26
CA SER A 416 17.47 19.80 11.93
C SER A 416 16.96 18.72 10.95
N LYS A 417 16.78 17.48 11.41
CA LYS A 417 16.17 16.41 10.63
C LYS A 417 14.75 16.76 10.19
N SER A 418 13.93 17.26 11.11
CA SER A 418 12.57 17.69 10.80
C SER A 418 12.57 18.84 9.78
N ALA A 419 13.49 19.81 9.96
CA ALA A 419 13.63 20.95 9.04
C ALA A 419 14.07 20.51 7.63
N VAL A 420 15.10 19.68 7.51
CA VAL A 420 15.62 19.23 6.21
C VAL A 420 14.59 18.40 5.47
N LEU A 421 13.95 17.43 6.13
CA LEU A 421 12.94 16.57 5.52
C LEU A 421 11.66 17.34 5.13
N GLY A 422 11.17 18.22 6.01
CA GLY A 422 9.98 19.01 5.74
C GLY A 422 10.20 20.06 4.65
N CYS A 423 11.29 20.81 4.73
CA CYS A 423 11.55 21.91 3.77
C CYS A 423 11.96 21.41 2.38
N MET A 424 12.47 20.21 2.22
CA MET A 424 12.88 19.67 0.92
C MET A 424 11.75 19.70 -0.10
N PHE A 425 10.51 19.48 0.35
CA PHE A 425 9.29 19.55 -0.47
C PHE A 425 8.59 20.92 -0.44
N GLY A 426 9.30 22.00 -0.07
CA GLY A 426 8.79 23.36 -0.14
C GLY A 426 7.94 23.82 1.04
N GLN A 427 7.90 23.08 2.15
CA GLN A 427 7.10 23.48 3.33
C GLN A 427 7.48 24.87 3.84
N GLY A 428 6.44 25.63 4.24
CA GLY A 428 6.57 26.88 4.99
C GLY A 428 6.60 26.65 6.50
N ALA A 429 6.78 27.72 7.28
CA ALA A 429 6.96 27.64 8.73
C ALA A 429 5.78 26.95 9.45
N LYS A 430 4.53 27.25 9.08
CA LYS A 430 3.36 26.62 9.69
C LYS A 430 3.35 25.11 9.47
N GLY A 431 3.54 24.65 8.23
CA GLY A 431 3.57 23.21 7.91
C GLY A 431 4.75 22.51 8.58
N LEU A 432 5.89 23.19 8.76
CA LEU A 432 7.05 22.61 9.45
C LEU A 432 6.79 22.39 10.95
N VAL A 433 6.05 23.28 11.63
CA VAL A 433 5.63 23.06 13.03
C VAL A 433 4.78 21.79 13.15
N GLU A 434 3.78 21.65 12.29
CA GLU A 434 2.89 20.48 12.26
C GLU A 434 3.66 19.18 11.94
N TYR A 435 4.57 19.24 10.96
CA TYR A 435 5.43 18.12 10.58
C TYR A 435 6.38 17.68 11.71
N ALA A 436 7.02 18.65 12.37
CA ALA A 436 7.91 18.39 13.49
C ALA A 436 7.15 17.78 14.69
N ASP A 437 5.95 18.28 15.00
CA ASP A 437 5.09 17.70 16.05
C ASP A 437 4.72 16.25 15.76
N GLY A 438 4.40 15.91 14.50
CA GLY A 438 4.19 14.54 14.03
C GLY A 438 5.42 13.62 14.16
N MET A 439 6.63 14.19 14.22
CA MET A 439 7.88 13.50 14.50
C MET A 439 8.25 13.47 15.99
N GLY A 440 7.40 13.97 16.87
CA GLY A 440 7.66 14.11 18.31
C GLY A 440 8.62 15.24 18.66
N VAL A 441 8.84 16.21 17.76
CA VAL A 441 9.73 17.36 17.95
C VAL A 441 8.90 18.61 18.18
N LYS A 442 8.99 19.18 19.38
CA LYS A 442 8.36 20.47 19.69
C LYS A 442 9.16 21.62 19.09
N MET A 443 8.50 22.47 18.32
CA MET A 443 9.10 23.61 17.64
C MET A 443 8.14 24.80 17.69
N THR A 444 8.64 25.94 18.10
CA THR A 444 7.88 27.20 18.07
C THR A 444 7.81 27.76 16.63
N MET A 445 6.86 28.64 16.36
CA MET A 445 6.75 29.31 15.07
C MET A 445 8.03 30.07 14.70
N GLY A 446 8.65 30.79 15.66
CA GLY A 446 9.89 31.52 15.43
C GLY A 446 11.08 30.61 15.10
N GLU A 447 11.21 29.47 15.77
CA GLU A 447 12.23 28.45 15.45
C GLU A 447 11.98 27.86 14.05
N SER A 448 10.74 27.60 13.72
CA SER A 448 10.35 27.11 12.40
C SER A 448 10.67 28.10 11.29
N GLU A 449 10.37 29.39 11.46
CA GLU A 449 10.71 30.45 10.51
C GLU A 449 12.22 30.54 10.29
N LYS A 450 13.00 30.47 11.39
CA LYS A 450 14.45 30.43 11.32
C LYS A 450 14.95 29.22 10.55
N ALA A 451 14.41 28.04 10.83
CA ALA A 451 14.78 26.79 10.15
C ALA A 451 14.47 26.79 8.67
N VAL A 452 13.27 27.25 8.27
CA VAL A 452 12.87 27.39 6.85
C VAL A 452 13.80 28.38 6.12
N LYS A 453 14.13 29.51 6.74
CA LYS A 453 15.04 30.50 6.14
C LYS A 453 16.45 29.93 5.99
N ALA A 454 16.95 29.23 7.01
CA ALA A 454 18.27 28.58 7.00
C ALA A 454 18.32 27.49 5.90
N TYR A 455 17.28 26.65 5.79
CA TYR A 455 17.20 25.63 4.74
C TYR A 455 17.24 26.25 3.35
N ARG A 456 16.36 27.21 3.07
CA ARG A 456 16.28 27.86 1.75
C ARG A 456 17.57 28.58 1.34
N HIS A 457 18.41 28.97 2.32
CA HIS A 457 19.74 29.51 2.05
C HIS A 457 20.77 28.41 1.81
N ALA A 458 20.83 27.38 2.68
CA ALA A 458 21.79 26.30 2.60
C ALA A 458 21.55 25.34 1.43
N TYR A 459 20.30 25.25 0.94
CA TYR A 459 19.87 24.42 -0.19
C TYR A 459 19.32 25.30 -1.33
N ALA A 460 20.05 26.34 -1.68
CA ALA A 460 19.59 27.34 -2.65
C ALA A 460 19.29 26.74 -4.02
N LYS A 461 20.03 25.72 -4.47
CA LYS A 461 19.80 25.05 -5.74
C LYS A 461 18.58 24.13 -5.70
N VAL A 462 18.31 23.44 -4.59
CA VAL A 462 17.07 22.69 -4.39
C VAL A 462 15.88 23.64 -4.44
N LYS A 463 15.98 24.79 -3.76
CA LYS A 463 14.95 25.83 -3.84
C LYS A 463 14.73 26.33 -5.28
N SER A 464 15.79 26.58 -6.06
CA SER A 464 15.67 26.99 -7.45
C SER A 464 14.94 25.93 -8.28
N ALA A 465 15.31 24.66 -8.10
CA ALA A 465 14.72 23.54 -8.83
C ALA A 465 13.18 23.44 -8.66
N TRP A 466 12.61 23.85 -7.52
CA TRP A 466 11.15 23.89 -7.35
C TRP A 466 10.50 24.81 -8.38
N TYR A 467 11.05 26.02 -8.57
CA TYR A 467 10.53 27.01 -9.52
C TYR A 467 10.82 26.60 -10.97
N ASP A 468 11.97 25.98 -11.21
CA ASP A 468 12.33 25.48 -12.53
C ASP A 468 11.36 24.37 -12.99
N PHE A 469 11.02 23.44 -12.09
CA PHE A 469 10.01 22.40 -12.36
C PHE A 469 8.60 22.97 -12.55
N GLU A 470 8.19 23.94 -11.71
CA GLU A 470 6.90 24.61 -11.85
C GLU A 470 6.82 25.36 -13.18
N GLY A 471 7.88 26.11 -13.52
CA GLY A 471 7.97 26.82 -14.79
C GLY A 471 7.92 25.90 -16.00
N ALA A 472 8.65 24.77 -15.95
CA ALA A 472 8.65 23.77 -17.01
C ALA A 472 7.26 23.12 -17.18
N ALA A 473 6.59 22.80 -16.07
CA ALA A 473 5.24 22.24 -16.11
C ALA A 473 4.22 23.22 -16.72
N ILE A 474 4.28 24.50 -16.33
CA ILE A 474 3.42 25.56 -16.90
C ILE A 474 3.70 25.72 -18.40
N ALA A 475 4.98 25.76 -18.80
CA ALA A 475 5.37 25.89 -20.19
C ALA A 475 4.92 24.68 -21.04
N ALA A 476 5.01 23.46 -20.50
CA ALA A 476 4.54 22.24 -21.17
C ALA A 476 3.03 22.24 -21.41
N ILE A 477 2.25 22.77 -20.45
CA ILE A 477 0.79 22.90 -20.61
C ILE A 477 0.43 23.99 -21.65
N GLN A 478 1.18 25.11 -21.70
CA GLN A 478 0.91 26.21 -22.58
C GLN A 478 1.38 25.99 -24.03
N ASN A 479 2.38 25.12 -24.22
CA ASN A 479 3.01 24.89 -25.52
C ASN A 479 2.99 23.40 -25.85
N GLU A 480 1.83 22.88 -26.17
CA GLU A 480 1.59 21.46 -26.47
C GLU A 480 2.53 20.95 -27.59
N GLY A 481 3.19 19.84 -27.35
CA GLY A 481 4.08 19.19 -28.32
C GLY A 481 5.56 19.62 -28.29
N HIS A 482 5.98 20.54 -27.41
CA HIS A 482 7.38 20.87 -27.20
C HIS A 482 7.95 20.14 -25.95
N PRO A 483 9.11 19.42 -26.05
CA PRO A 483 9.79 18.87 -24.89
C PRO A 483 10.44 19.99 -24.06
N TYR A 484 10.33 19.92 -22.75
CA TYR A 484 10.93 20.86 -21.79
C TYR A 484 11.86 20.13 -20.83
#